data_9ed232baefb0bcad37e8802ec346ea25
#
_entry.id   9ed232baefb0bcad37e8802ec346ea25
#
_cell.length_a   1.000
_cell.length_b   1.000
_cell.length_c   1.000
_cell.angle_alpha   90.00
_cell.angle_beta   90.00
_cell.angle_gamma   90.00
#
_symmetry.space_group_name_H-M   'P 1'
#
loop_
_entity.id
_entity.type
_entity.pdbx_description
1 polymer ?
#
loop_
_entity_poly.entity_id
_entity_poly.type
_entity_poly.pdbx_seq_one_letter_code
_entity_poly.pdbx_strand_id
1 'polypeptide(L)'
;IWMAYFTTWGGIVDAGKIQAGEHLVITAASSSVGIAAIQIGNMIGAITIATTTSDQKAEQLSALGAQHVIVQSKDDNDHYVNEINRVTNSHGSDLVFDAVAGPATHGLVKASKRGGRLVIQGMLDRRPMDIHAGVLMKRLLTITGYTVDQTLQNTESKNKAINAITQGFKSQQ
;
A
#
# COMPACT_ATOMS: atom_id res chain seq x y z
N ILE A 1 12.71 -0.71 13.82
CA ILE A 1 13.02 -0.48 12.40
C ILE A 1 12.77 -1.77 11.61
N TRP A 2 13.47 -2.87 11.84
CA TRP A 2 13.41 -4.09 11.04
C TRP A 2 12.00 -4.66 10.85
N MET A 3 11.15 -4.67 11.89
CA MET A 3 9.79 -5.20 11.79
C MET A 3 8.97 -4.49 10.70
N ALA A 4 9.01 -3.16 10.66
CA ALA A 4 8.28 -2.38 9.66
C ALA A 4 8.73 -2.70 8.23
N TYR A 5 10.05 -2.80 8.02
CA TYR A 5 10.61 -3.12 6.71
C TYR A 5 10.37 -4.56 6.28
N PHE A 6 10.43 -5.54 7.20
CA PHE A 6 10.07 -6.92 6.88
C PHE A 6 8.59 -7.06 6.54
N THR A 7 7.71 -6.38 7.29
CA THR A 7 6.28 -6.35 6.99
C THR A 7 6.02 -5.77 5.61
N THR A 8 6.70 -4.67 5.30
CA THR A 8 6.56 -4.01 4.01
C THR A 8 7.12 -4.86 2.87
N TRP A 9 8.33 -5.38 3.01
CA TRP A 9 8.95 -6.20 1.98
C TRP A 9 8.07 -7.41 1.63
N GLY A 10 7.70 -8.19 2.63
CA GLY A 10 6.85 -9.36 2.41
C GLY A 10 5.47 -9.01 1.85
N GLY A 11 4.88 -7.89 2.31
CA GLY A 11 3.57 -7.46 1.83
C GLY A 11 3.58 -6.92 0.40
N ILE A 12 4.52 -6.04 0.05
CA ILE A 12 4.51 -5.41 -1.28
C ILE A 12 5.35 -6.15 -2.32
N VAL A 13 6.46 -6.79 -1.90
CA VAL A 13 7.35 -7.52 -2.82
C VAL A 13 6.94 -8.98 -2.97
N ASP A 14 6.87 -9.72 -1.85
CA ASP A 14 6.64 -11.16 -1.93
C ASP A 14 5.17 -11.52 -2.21
N ALA A 15 4.23 -10.91 -1.50
CA ALA A 15 2.79 -11.15 -1.68
C ALA A 15 2.21 -10.29 -2.81
N GLY A 16 2.50 -8.98 -2.78
CA GLY A 16 1.96 -8.00 -3.71
C GLY A 16 2.61 -7.99 -5.09
N LYS A 17 3.82 -8.55 -5.23
CA LYS A 17 4.55 -8.63 -6.52
C LYS A 17 4.67 -7.28 -7.23
N ILE A 18 4.91 -6.20 -6.48
CA ILE A 18 5.01 -4.85 -7.02
C ILE A 18 6.11 -4.74 -8.07
N GLN A 19 5.87 -3.99 -9.12
CA GLN A 19 6.83 -3.76 -10.20
C GLN A 19 7.10 -2.26 -10.36
N ALA A 20 8.23 -1.93 -10.98
CA ALA A 20 8.54 -0.56 -11.37
C ALA A 20 7.43 0.02 -12.29
N GLY A 21 7.04 1.27 -12.05
CA GLY A 21 5.99 1.96 -12.78
C GLY A 21 4.56 1.63 -12.33
N GLU A 22 4.36 0.65 -11.46
CA GLU A 22 3.04 0.35 -10.89
C GLU A 22 2.63 1.37 -9.82
N HIS A 23 1.33 1.66 -9.74
CA HIS A 23 0.75 2.54 -8.72
C HIS A 23 0.50 1.76 -7.43
N LEU A 24 1.23 2.12 -6.37
CA LEU A 24 1.16 1.55 -5.03
C LEU A 24 0.39 2.48 -4.10
N VAL A 25 -0.85 2.11 -3.75
CA VAL A 25 -1.61 2.82 -2.71
C VAL A 25 -1.25 2.26 -1.34
N ILE A 26 -0.92 3.15 -0.40
CA ILE A 26 -0.48 2.82 0.96
C ILE A 26 -1.45 3.45 1.95
N THR A 27 -2.20 2.64 2.70
CA THR A 27 -3.09 3.17 3.75
C THR A 27 -2.34 3.36 5.06
N ALA A 28 -2.84 4.26 5.92
CA ALA A 28 -2.17 4.65 7.17
C ALA A 28 -0.67 4.96 6.94
N ALA A 29 -0.36 5.70 5.88
CA ALA A 29 1.00 5.90 5.37
C ALA A 29 1.94 6.58 6.36
N SER A 30 1.42 7.30 7.36
CA SER A 30 2.22 7.93 8.43
C SER A 30 2.65 6.96 9.53
N SER A 31 2.26 5.69 9.48
CA SER A 31 2.77 4.65 10.38
C SER A 31 4.19 4.23 9.99
N SER A 32 4.91 3.57 10.91
CA SER A 32 6.25 3.04 10.61
C SER A 32 6.28 2.09 9.41
N VAL A 33 5.24 1.27 9.24
CA VAL A 33 5.08 0.36 8.09
C VAL A 33 4.76 1.16 6.83
N GLY A 34 3.91 2.19 6.92
CA GLY A 34 3.57 3.06 5.79
C GLY A 34 4.79 3.84 5.28
N ILE A 35 5.61 4.39 6.17
CA ILE A 35 6.87 5.07 5.80
C ILE A 35 7.82 4.09 5.12
N ALA A 36 8.00 2.89 5.66
CA ALA A 36 8.80 1.85 5.02
C ALA A 36 8.25 1.48 3.64
N ALA A 37 6.91 1.49 3.45
CA ALA A 37 6.27 1.19 2.16
C ALA A 37 6.54 2.27 1.11
N ILE A 38 6.55 3.55 1.51
CA ILE A 38 6.96 4.65 0.62
C ILE A 38 8.41 4.45 0.16
N GLN A 39 9.32 4.18 1.09
CA GLN A 39 10.75 4.04 0.80
C GLN A 39 11.05 2.81 -0.07
N ILE A 40 10.49 1.64 0.26
CA ILE A 40 10.70 0.43 -0.54
C ILE A 40 9.99 0.55 -1.90
N GLY A 41 8.79 1.14 -1.95
CA GLY A 41 8.10 1.41 -3.21
C GLY A 41 8.92 2.29 -4.15
N ASN A 42 9.48 3.38 -3.63
CA ASN A 42 10.37 4.27 -4.40
C ASN A 42 11.65 3.56 -4.83
N MET A 43 12.26 2.75 -3.97
CA MET A 43 13.46 1.97 -4.29
C MET A 43 13.22 0.99 -5.45
N ILE A 44 12.02 0.43 -5.56
CA ILE A 44 11.62 -0.47 -6.65
C ILE A 44 11.26 0.33 -7.92
N GLY A 45 10.97 1.62 -7.80
CA GLY A 45 10.48 2.47 -8.89
C GLY A 45 8.97 2.43 -9.08
N ALA A 46 8.22 2.05 -8.05
CA ALA A 46 6.77 2.16 -8.05
C ALA A 46 6.32 3.62 -7.84
N ILE A 47 5.15 3.97 -8.32
CA ILE A 47 4.51 5.27 -8.09
C ILE A 47 3.74 5.21 -6.78
N THR A 48 4.27 5.83 -5.72
CA THR A 48 3.71 5.74 -4.37
C THR A 48 2.60 6.76 -4.14
N ILE A 49 1.44 6.27 -3.69
CA ILE A 49 0.25 7.05 -3.35
C ILE A 49 -0.05 6.81 -1.87
N ALA A 50 0.38 7.72 -1.03
CA ALA A 50 0.19 7.64 0.42
C ALA A 50 -1.20 8.15 0.81
N THR A 51 -1.89 7.48 1.74
CA THR A 51 -3.15 7.99 2.28
C THR A 51 -3.04 8.33 3.76
N THR A 52 -3.67 9.40 4.17
CA THR A 52 -3.74 9.89 5.55
C THR A 52 -5.10 10.51 5.84
N THR A 53 -5.44 10.68 7.11
CA THR A 53 -6.65 11.40 7.56
C THR A 53 -6.34 12.82 8.07
N SER A 54 -5.11 13.30 7.87
CA SER A 54 -4.63 14.57 8.44
C SER A 54 -3.85 15.37 7.40
N ASP A 55 -4.29 16.59 7.15
CA ASP A 55 -3.60 17.56 6.28
C ASP A 55 -2.17 17.84 6.75
N GLN A 56 -1.99 17.97 8.06
CA GLN A 56 -0.67 18.19 8.65
C GLN A 56 0.33 17.08 8.33
N LYS A 57 -0.14 15.82 8.22
CA LYS A 57 0.71 14.68 7.86
C LYS A 57 0.97 14.60 6.36
N ALA A 58 0.16 15.23 5.53
CA ALA A 58 0.33 15.18 4.08
C ALA A 58 1.66 15.77 3.63
N GLU A 59 2.05 16.92 4.17
CA GLU A 59 3.34 17.56 3.89
C GLU A 59 4.52 16.66 4.31
N GLN A 60 4.42 16.03 5.48
CA GLN A 60 5.44 15.10 5.97
C GLN A 60 5.59 13.89 5.05
N LEU A 61 4.48 13.33 4.57
CA LEU A 61 4.49 12.19 3.66
C LEU A 61 5.11 12.53 2.30
N SER A 62 4.82 13.72 1.79
CA SER A 62 5.46 14.24 0.58
C SER A 62 6.97 14.44 0.78
N ALA A 63 7.38 15.01 1.92
CA ALA A 63 8.79 15.18 2.26
C ALA A 63 9.54 13.84 2.44
N LEU A 64 8.82 12.77 2.84
CA LEU A 64 9.34 11.39 2.93
C LEU A 64 9.39 10.67 1.58
N GLY A 65 9.01 11.34 0.49
CA GLY A 65 9.12 10.84 -0.87
C GLY A 65 7.85 10.20 -1.44
N ALA A 66 6.69 10.33 -0.80
CA ALA A 66 5.43 9.94 -1.43
C ALA A 66 5.17 10.81 -2.65
N GLN A 67 4.99 10.18 -3.83
CA GLN A 67 4.78 10.92 -5.08
C GLN A 67 3.41 11.57 -5.14
N HIS A 68 2.42 10.94 -4.52
CA HIS A 68 1.09 11.50 -4.32
C HIS A 68 0.64 11.28 -2.89
N VAL A 69 -0.11 12.24 -2.34
CA VAL A 69 -0.74 12.10 -1.03
C VAL A 69 -2.23 12.39 -1.16
N ILE A 70 -3.04 11.49 -0.62
CA ILE A 70 -4.50 11.63 -0.55
C ILE A 70 -4.88 11.81 0.92
N VAL A 71 -5.51 12.94 1.24
CA VAL A 71 -6.10 13.17 2.55
C VAL A 71 -7.54 12.68 2.52
N GLN A 72 -7.82 11.60 3.24
CA GLN A 72 -9.13 10.95 3.23
C GLN A 72 -10.20 11.84 3.86
N SER A 73 -11.25 12.10 3.13
CA SER A 73 -12.47 12.71 3.67
C SER A 73 -13.26 11.68 4.48
N LYS A 74 -13.75 12.07 5.67
CA LYS A 74 -14.55 11.19 6.52
C LYS A 74 -15.99 11.00 6.01
N ASP A 75 -16.45 11.93 5.19
CA ASP A 75 -17.85 12.06 4.80
C ASP A 75 -18.13 11.66 3.35
N ASP A 76 -17.11 11.21 2.60
CA ASP A 76 -17.24 10.83 1.19
C ASP A 76 -16.74 9.39 0.96
N ASN A 77 -17.69 8.47 0.78
CA ASN A 77 -17.40 7.06 0.51
C ASN A 77 -16.74 6.82 -0.86
N ASP A 78 -16.89 7.72 -1.82
CA ASP A 78 -16.28 7.64 -3.14
C ASP A 78 -14.98 8.46 -3.24
N HIS A 79 -14.55 9.10 -2.15
CA HIS A 79 -13.36 9.93 -2.13
C HIS A 79 -12.10 9.18 -2.65
N TYR A 80 -11.85 7.97 -2.17
CA TYR A 80 -10.73 7.16 -2.69
C TYR A 80 -10.84 6.89 -4.18
N VAL A 81 -12.05 6.61 -4.67
CA VAL A 81 -12.27 6.35 -6.11
C VAL A 81 -11.89 7.57 -6.94
N ASN A 82 -12.38 8.74 -6.54
CA ASN A 82 -12.13 9.99 -7.25
C ASN A 82 -10.66 10.38 -7.23
N GLU A 83 -10.04 10.36 -6.05
CA GLU A 83 -8.64 10.79 -5.89
C GLU A 83 -7.64 9.81 -6.53
N ILE A 84 -7.81 8.49 -6.36
CA ILE A 84 -6.95 7.51 -7.01
C ILE A 84 -7.09 7.61 -8.53
N ASN A 85 -8.31 7.73 -9.06
CA ASN A 85 -8.51 7.94 -10.50
C ASN A 85 -7.86 9.23 -10.99
N ARG A 86 -7.93 10.31 -10.22
CA ARG A 86 -7.29 11.59 -10.57
C ARG A 86 -5.78 11.46 -10.68
N VAL A 87 -5.11 10.88 -9.68
CA VAL A 87 -3.63 10.79 -9.64
C VAL A 87 -3.08 9.70 -10.57
N THR A 88 -3.91 8.72 -10.96
CA THR A 88 -3.50 7.64 -11.86
C THR A 88 -4.00 7.84 -13.29
N ASN A 89 -4.56 9.00 -13.63
CA ASN A 89 -5.20 9.25 -14.94
C ASN A 89 -6.21 8.14 -15.32
N SER A 90 -7.05 7.74 -14.35
CA SER A 90 -8.07 6.68 -14.49
C SER A 90 -7.52 5.27 -14.73
N HIS A 91 -6.21 5.06 -14.59
CA HIS A 91 -5.63 3.71 -14.64
C HIS A 91 -6.08 2.87 -13.43
N GLY A 92 -6.21 3.49 -12.27
CA GLY A 92 -6.45 2.85 -10.99
C GLY A 92 -5.18 2.31 -10.32
N SER A 93 -5.31 1.80 -9.09
CA SER A 93 -4.17 1.24 -8.36
C SER A 93 -3.83 -0.16 -8.85
N ASP A 94 -2.53 -0.44 -9.00
CA ASP A 94 -2.01 -1.76 -9.30
C ASP A 94 -1.94 -2.64 -8.05
N LEU A 95 -1.47 -2.04 -6.96
CA LEU A 95 -1.39 -2.67 -5.65
C LEU A 95 -1.90 -1.72 -4.57
N VAL A 96 -2.74 -2.23 -3.69
CA VAL A 96 -3.09 -1.58 -2.43
C VAL A 96 -2.44 -2.34 -1.29
N PHE A 97 -1.66 -1.65 -0.47
CA PHE A 97 -1.07 -2.16 0.77
C PHE A 97 -1.84 -1.58 1.95
N ASP A 98 -2.73 -2.39 2.52
CA ASP A 98 -3.76 -1.93 3.44
C ASP A 98 -3.49 -2.34 4.90
N ALA A 99 -3.30 -1.33 5.75
CA ALA A 99 -3.18 -1.45 7.20
C ALA A 99 -4.49 -1.17 7.94
N VAL A 100 -5.48 -0.61 7.24
CA VAL A 100 -6.71 -0.09 7.87
C VAL A 100 -7.83 -1.12 7.83
N ALA A 101 -8.06 -1.72 6.67
CA ALA A 101 -9.20 -2.59 6.41
C ALA A 101 -10.56 -1.86 6.62
N GLY A 102 -11.59 -2.57 7.11
CA GLY A 102 -12.91 -1.99 7.41
C GLY A 102 -13.66 -1.48 6.19
N PRO A 103 -14.69 -0.62 6.38
CA PRO A 103 -15.55 -0.15 5.29
C PRO A 103 -14.83 0.65 4.20
N ALA A 104 -13.72 1.31 4.51
CA ALA A 104 -12.93 2.09 3.54
C ALA A 104 -12.36 1.22 2.41
N THR A 105 -12.19 -0.08 2.65
CA THR A 105 -11.72 -1.05 1.64
C THR A 105 -12.61 -1.07 0.40
N HIS A 106 -13.90 -0.77 0.52
CA HIS A 106 -14.83 -0.67 -0.62
C HIS A 106 -14.34 0.34 -1.68
N GLY A 107 -13.97 1.54 -1.26
CA GLY A 107 -13.44 2.58 -2.17
C GLY A 107 -12.11 2.17 -2.81
N LEU A 108 -11.21 1.56 -2.04
CA LEU A 108 -9.92 1.07 -2.53
C LEU A 108 -10.08 -0.01 -3.61
N VAL A 109 -10.99 -0.97 -3.38
CA VAL A 109 -11.32 -2.04 -4.34
C VAL A 109 -11.94 -1.45 -5.61
N LYS A 110 -12.86 -0.49 -5.50
CA LYS A 110 -13.46 0.21 -6.66
C LYS A 110 -12.42 0.99 -7.47
N ALA A 111 -11.43 1.57 -6.82
CA ALA A 111 -10.36 2.36 -7.45
C ALA A 111 -9.21 1.51 -8.02
N SER A 112 -9.18 0.21 -7.75
CA SER A 112 -8.14 -0.67 -8.28
C SER A 112 -8.34 -0.93 -9.78
N LYS A 113 -7.27 -1.07 -10.53
CA LYS A 113 -7.31 -1.46 -11.94
C LYS A 113 -7.83 -2.89 -12.12
N ARG A 114 -8.15 -3.29 -13.35
CA ARG A 114 -8.43 -4.69 -13.66
C ARG A 114 -7.15 -5.54 -13.46
N GLY A 115 -7.26 -6.64 -12.71
CA GLY A 115 -6.12 -7.47 -12.29
C GLY A 115 -5.30 -6.88 -11.15
N GLY A 116 -5.81 -5.83 -10.49
CA GLY A 116 -5.17 -5.24 -9.32
C GLY A 116 -5.10 -6.19 -8.13
N ARG A 117 -4.25 -5.85 -7.17
CA ARG A 117 -3.99 -6.65 -5.97
C ARG A 117 -4.22 -5.82 -4.72
N LEU A 118 -4.79 -6.45 -3.69
CA LEU A 118 -4.97 -5.86 -2.37
C LEU A 118 -4.30 -6.76 -1.34
N VAL A 119 -3.29 -6.27 -0.64
CA VAL A 119 -2.61 -6.97 0.45
C VAL A 119 -3.00 -6.31 1.76
N ILE A 120 -3.73 -7.07 2.60
CA ILE A 120 -4.19 -6.64 3.91
C ILE A 120 -3.18 -7.12 4.94
N GLN A 121 -2.49 -6.21 5.59
CA GLN A 121 -1.47 -6.51 6.61
C GLN A 121 -1.82 -5.97 7.99
N GLY A 122 -2.97 -5.30 8.13
CA GLY A 122 -3.44 -4.77 9.39
C GLY A 122 -4.96 -4.59 9.39
N MET A 123 -5.51 -4.29 10.55
CA MET A 123 -6.94 -4.00 10.74
C MET A 123 -7.11 -2.91 11.82
N LEU A 124 -6.63 -1.71 11.51
CA LEU A 124 -6.82 -0.55 12.40
C LEU A 124 -8.30 -0.21 12.57
N ASP A 125 -9.10 -0.41 11.53
CA ASP A 125 -10.56 -0.42 11.61
C ASP A 125 -11.04 -1.86 11.74
N ARG A 126 -11.61 -2.20 12.91
CA ARG A 126 -12.06 -3.56 13.21
C ARG A 126 -13.46 -3.89 12.69
N ARG A 127 -14.13 -2.93 12.05
CA ARG A 127 -15.42 -3.17 11.40
C ARG A 127 -15.25 -4.09 10.20
N PRO A 128 -16.29 -4.86 9.82
CA PRO A 128 -16.22 -5.71 8.63
C PRO A 128 -15.84 -4.91 7.38
N MET A 129 -15.07 -5.53 6.51
CA MET A 129 -14.80 -4.99 5.17
C MET A 129 -16.04 -5.16 4.29
N ASP A 130 -16.45 -4.07 3.63
CA ASP A 130 -17.52 -4.10 2.66
C ASP A 130 -16.92 -4.30 1.25
N ILE A 131 -16.90 -5.55 0.79
CA ILE A 131 -16.39 -5.91 -0.52
C ILE A 131 -17.50 -6.55 -1.35
N HIS A 132 -18.01 -5.81 -2.31
CA HIS A 132 -19.05 -6.30 -3.19
C HIS A 132 -18.49 -7.29 -4.22
N ALA A 133 -19.00 -8.52 -4.24
CA ALA A 133 -18.52 -9.59 -5.12
C ALA A 133 -18.48 -9.19 -6.61
N GLY A 134 -19.49 -8.42 -7.07
CA GLY A 134 -19.53 -7.90 -8.44
C GLY A 134 -18.31 -7.03 -8.81
N VAL A 135 -17.76 -6.27 -7.85
CA VAL A 135 -16.55 -5.48 -8.09
C VAL A 135 -15.33 -6.38 -8.24
N LEU A 136 -15.20 -7.40 -7.36
CA LEU A 136 -14.13 -8.40 -7.47
C LEU A 136 -14.14 -9.09 -8.83
N MET A 137 -15.31 -9.56 -9.25
CA MET A 137 -15.48 -10.24 -10.55
C MET A 137 -15.18 -9.32 -11.73
N LYS A 138 -15.75 -8.11 -11.73
CA LYS A 138 -15.56 -7.13 -12.82
C LYS A 138 -14.09 -6.71 -12.96
N ARG A 139 -13.40 -6.52 -11.82
CA ARG A 139 -12.01 -6.06 -11.77
C ARG A 139 -11.00 -7.20 -11.77
N LEU A 140 -11.42 -8.47 -11.61
CA LEU A 140 -10.54 -9.65 -11.48
C LEU A 140 -9.48 -9.42 -10.39
N LEU A 141 -9.90 -8.92 -9.23
CA LEU A 141 -8.97 -8.56 -8.15
C LEU A 141 -8.48 -9.79 -7.39
N THR A 142 -7.26 -9.70 -6.91
CA THR A 142 -6.70 -10.62 -5.92
C THR A 142 -6.65 -9.92 -4.57
N ILE A 143 -7.24 -10.53 -3.53
CA ILE A 143 -7.15 -10.04 -2.15
C ILE A 143 -6.42 -11.08 -1.33
N THR A 144 -5.35 -10.66 -0.65
CA THR A 144 -4.48 -11.54 0.12
C THR A 144 -4.28 -10.97 1.53
N GLY A 145 -4.48 -11.80 2.55
CA GLY A 145 -4.02 -11.49 3.91
C GLY A 145 -2.52 -11.76 4.04
N TYR A 146 -1.80 -10.89 4.75
CA TYR A 146 -0.37 -11.03 4.96
C TYR A 146 -0.01 -10.76 6.43
N THR A 147 0.87 -11.58 6.99
CA THR A 147 1.53 -11.35 8.28
C THR A 147 3.04 -11.46 8.12
N VAL A 148 3.79 -10.71 8.93
CA VAL A 148 5.27 -10.68 8.87
C VAL A 148 5.92 -12.03 9.09
N ASP A 149 5.24 -12.94 9.79
CA ASP A 149 5.72 -14.31 10.05
C ASP A 149 5.99 -15.08 8.74
N GLN A 150 5.21 -14.81 7.68
CA GLN A 150 5.43 -15.43 6.36
C GLN A 150 6.83 -15.11 5.81
N THR A 151 7.29 -13.85 5.96
CA THR A 151 8.64 -13.45 5.56
C THR A 151 9.70 -13.98 6.51
N LEU A 152 9.46 -13.90 7.83
CA LEU A 152 10.45 -14.32 8.84
C LEU A 152 10.74 -15.82 8.82
N GLN A 153 9.73 -16.64 8.50
CA GLN A 153 9.87 -18.09 8.39
C GLN A 153 10.47 -18.54 7.05
N ASN A 154 10.40 -17.70 6.00
CA ASN A 154 11.02 -17.97 4.72
C ASN A 154 12.45 -17.39 4.68
N THR A 155 13.45 -18.26 4.83
CA THR A 155 14.86 -17.84 4.89
C THR A 155 15.31 -17.09 3.63
N GLU A 156 14.84 -17.47 2.45
CA GLU A 156 15.19 -16.82 1.18
C GLU A 156 14.61 -15.41 1.12
N SER A 157 13.31 -15.26 1.40
CA SER A 157 12.63 -13.96 1.45
C SER A 157 13.29 -13.03 2.48
N LYS A 158 13.53 -13.55 3.70
CA LYS A 158 14.20 -12.80 4.76
C LYS A 158 15.58 -12.28 4.33
N ASN A 159 16.40 -13.12 3.71
CA ASN A 159 17.74 -12.73 3.27
C ASN A 159 17.68 -11.70 2.12
N LYS A 160 16.76 -11.85 1.17
CA LYS A 160 16.51 -10.85 0.13
C LYS A 160 16.11 -9.51 0.73
N ALA A 161 15.19 -9.51 1.70
CA ALA A 161 14.77 -8.30 2.40
C ALA A 161 15.94 -7.62 3.12
N ILE A 162 16.75 -8.37 3.90
CA ILE A 162 17.90 -7.83 4.60
C ILE A 162 18.87 -7.15 3.62
N ASN A 163 19.21 -7.83 2.53
CA ASN A 163 20.15 -7.31 1.54
C ASN A 163 19.64 -6.02 0.88
N ALA A 164 18.39 -6.03 0.41
CA ALA A 164 17.80 -4.88 -0.26
C ALA A 164 17.65 -3.67 0.68
N ILE A 165 17.16 -3.89 1.90
CA ILE A 165 16.98 -2.83 2.91
C ILE A 165 18.35 -2.25 3.31
N THR A 166 19.35 -3.11 3.54
CA THR A 166 20.71 -2.66 3.90
C THR A 166 21.36 -1.85 2.79
N GLN A 167 21.18 -2.26 1.52
CA GLN A 167 21.67 -1.52 0.38
C GLN A 167 20.95 -0.18 0.20
N GLY A 168 19.61 -0.17 0.37
CA GLY A 168 18.82 1.05 0.30
C GLY A 168 19.26 2.12 1.31
N PHE A 169 19.54 1.72 2.54
CA PHE A 169 20.08 2.66 3.54
C PHE A 169 21.49 3.17 3.22
N LYS A 170 22.34 2.36 2.60
CA LYS A 170 23.69 2.80 2.21
C LYS A 170 23.69 3.77 1.04
N SER A 171 22.75 3.67 0.13
CA SER A 171 22.64 4.54 -1.05
C SER A 171 22.06 5.92 -0.75
N GLN A 172 21.48 6.13 0.43
CA GLN A 172 20.96 7.43 0.89
C GLN A 172 21.99 8.28 1.65
N GLN A 173 23.23 7.83 1.79
CA GLN A 173 24.39 8.59 2.28
C GLN A 173 25.17 9.16 1.09
#